data_0274c73520ab2271af75957bad250c6f
#
_entry.id   0274c73520ab2271af75957bad250c6f
#
_cell.length_a   1.000
_cell.length_b   1.000
_cell.length_c   1.000
_cell.angle_alpha   90.00
_cell.angle_beta   90.00
_cell.angle_gamma   90.00
#
_symmetry.space_group_name_H-M   'P 1'
#
loop_
_entity.id
_entity.type
_entity.pdbx_description
1 polymer ?
#
loop_
_entity_poly.entity_id
_entity_poly.type
_entity_poly.pdbx_seq_one_letter_code
_entity_poly.pdbx_strand_id
1 'polypeptide(L)'
;MDEYGTLLPYFSGWMRQRLEAVPEGSRPSIREIRLRLGQPVALTAKDGPFFLSREGRLLPRPPAFPERALREELLEILKKVCGYSLQSCQQELAQGYYTLPGGHRVGIAGTVSAEKGRVNALWQPMCLNFRIARQLPGAAGDLPQKLYSGGKIPSVLIAGVPSSGKTTLLRDLIRRLSMGETGRCLQIAAVDERGELGGGREQGTGLDLGPCTDLLSGYPKGAGMEIALRTLAPDVLACDEIGGEGEAAAILSGAGAGVPLLATAHGETCRQIMSRPALRPLLGA
;
A
#
# COMPACT_ATOMS: atom_id res chain seq x y z
N MET A 1 -4.60 12.39 -10.55
CA MET A 1 -3.17 12.00 -10.80
C MET A 1 -3.19 10.73 -11.65
N ASP A 2 -2.33 10.60 -12.65
CA ASP A 2 -2.25 9.38 -13.47
C ASP A 2 -1.31 8.37 -12.78
N GLU A 3 -1.84 7.62 -11.83
CA GLU A 3 -1.07 6.62 -11.07
C GLU A 3 -0.52 5.50 -11.98
N TYR A 4 -1.17 5.23 -13.10
CA TYR A 4 -0.65 4.32 -14.12
C TYR A 4 0.60 4.91 -14.78
N GLY A 5 0.57 6.21 -15.13
CA GLY A 5 1.68 6.91 -15.76
C GLY A 5 2.94 6.94 -14.90
N THR A 6 2.82 6.97 -13.58
CA THR A 6 3.97 6.96 -12.67
C THR A 6 4.79 5.67 -12.73
N LEU A 7 4.22 4.58 -13.22
CA LEU A 7 4.91 3.30 -13.39
C LEU A 7 5.69 3.19 -14.71
N LEU A 8 5.37 3.99 -15.72
CA LEU A 8 5.98 3.91 -17.05
C LEU A 8 7.52 4.04 -17.05
N PRO A 9 8.16 4.86 -16.19
CA PRO A 9 9.62 4.96 -16.14
C PRO A 9 10.35 3.65 -15.80
N TYR A 10 9.69 2.71 -15.11
CA TYR A 10 10.29 1.42 -14.77
C TYR A 10 10.44 0.51 -15.98
N PHE A 11 9.64 0.71 -17.01
CA PHE A 11 9.68 -0.07 -18.25
C PHE A 11 10.63 0.58 -19.27
N SER A 12 11.07 -0.21 -20.27
CA SER A 12 11.95 0.24 -21.35
C SER A 12 11.56 -0.41 -22.68
N GLY A 13 12.14 0.10 -23.76
CA GLY A 13 11.95 -0.46 -25.10
C GLY A 13 10.48 -0.57 -25.52
N TRP A 14 10.15 -1.68 -26.17
CA TRP A 14 8.82 -1.95 -26.70
C TRP A 14 7.74 -2.03 -25.60
N MET A 15 8.10 -2.50 -24.38
CA MET A 15 7.12 -2.60 -23.28
C MET A 15 6.63 -1.20 -22.90
N ARG A 16 7.56 -0.26 -22.72
CA ARG A 16 7.23 1.13 -22.40
C ARG A 16 6.36 1.75 -23.47
N GLN A 17 6.76 1.64 -24.73
CA GLN A 17 6.00 2.20 -25.86
C GLN A 17 4.56 1.69 -25.89
N ARG A 18 4.34 0.40 -25.66
CA ARG A 18 2.98 -0.18 -25.66
C ARG A 18 2.16 0.25 -24.45
N LEU A 19 2.79 0.32 -23.27
CA LEU A 19 2.11 0.78 -22.07
C LEU A 19 1.74 2.27 -22.18
N GLU A 20 2.60 3.09 -22.79
CA GLU A 20 2.31 4.51 -23.07
C GLU A 20 1.15 4.66 -24.07
N ALA A 21 1.04 3.76 -25.03
CA ALA A 21 -0.03 3.77 -26.04
C ALA A 21 -1.41 3.36 -25.49
N VAL A 22 -1.50 2.86 -24.25
CA VAL A 22 -2.80 2.57 -23.62
C VAL A 22 -3.59 3.85 -23.48
N PRO A 23 -4.83 3.91 -24.02
CA PRO A 23 -5.66 5.12 -23.97
C PRO A 23 -5.89 5.61 -22.53
N GLU A 24 -5.76 6.91 -22.31
CA GLU A 24 -5.91 7.53 -20.98
C GLU A 24 -7.24 7.16 -20.32
N GLY A 25 -8.34 7.13 -21.08
CA GLY A 25 -9.65 6.72 -20.58
C GLY A 25 -9.73 5.27 -20.07
N SER A 26 -8.80 4.39 -20.50
CA SER A 26 -8.73 3.00 -20.05
C SER A 26 -7.85 2.80 -18.81
N ARG A 27 -6.86 3.67 -18.60
CA ARG A 27 -5.88 3.57 -17.50
C ARG A 27 -6.52 3.51 -16.11
N PRO A 28 -7.59 4.25 -15.79
CA PRO A 28 -8.24 4.16 -14.49
C PRO A 28 -8.81 2.78 -14.14
N SER A 29 -9.15 1.98 -15.13
CA SER A 29 -9.66 0.61 -14.92
C SER A 29 -8.58 -0.43 -14.65
N ILE A 30 -7.32 -0.16 -15.03
CA ILE A 30 -6.20 -1.09 -14.92
C ILE A 30 -5.72 -1.13 -13.48
N ARG A 31 -5.69 -2.30 -12.87
CA ARG A 31 -5.26 -2.53 -11.49
C ARG A 31 -3.84 -3.08 -11.39
N GLU A 32 -3.41 -3.85 -12.39
CA GLU A 32 -2.11 -4.51 -12.39
C GLU A 32 -1.51 -4.56 -13.79
N ILE A 33 -0.17 -4.48 -13.84
CA ILE A 33 0.64 -4.76 -15.04
C ILE A 33 1.47 -6.00 -14.71
N ARG A 34 1.28 -7.07 -15.49
CA ARG A 34 1.91 -8.36 -15.23
C ARG A 34 2.89 -8.74 -16.34
N LEU A 35 4.13 -8.95 -15.94
CA LEU A 35 5.19 -9.49 -16.79
C LEU A 35 5.50 -10.90 -16.35
N ARG A 36 5.60 -11.82 -17.29
CA ARG A 36 6.03 -13.20 -17.06
C ARG A 36 7.04 -13.59 -18.12
N LEU A 37 8.12 -14.24 -17.70
CA LEU A 37 9.17 -14.70 -18.60
C LEU A 37 8.59 -15.55 -19.75
N GLY A 38 8.93 -15.17 -20.98
CA GLY A 38 8.47 -15.86 -22.19
C GLY A 38 6.98 -15.65 -22.51
N GLN A 39 6.29 -14.72 -21.85
CA GLN A 39 4.87 -14.43 -22.08
C GLN A 39 4.63 -12.98 -22.52
N PRO A 40 3.53 -12.69 -23.21
CA PRO A 40 3.14 -11.32 -23.52
C PRO A 40 2.80 -10.54 -22.24
N VAL A 41 2.91 -9.22 -22.33
CA VAL A 41 2.46 -8.31 -21.25
C VAL A 41 0.96 -8.47 -21.06
N ALA A 42 0.55 -8.65 -19.81
CA ALA A 42 -0.85 -8.71 -19.43
C ALA A 42 -1.20 -7.57 -18.47
N LEU A 43 -2.39 -7.02 -18.62
CA LEU A 43 -2.97 -6.03 -17.72
C LEU A 43 -4.19 -6.64 -17.04
N THR A 44 -4.37 -6.40 -15.74
CA THR A 44 -5.56 -6.83 -15.03
C THR A 44 -6.46 -5.62 -14.78
N ALA A 45 -7.69 -5.69 -15.23
CA ALA A 45 -8.75 -4.73 -14.93
C ALA A 45 -9.88 -5.39 -14.13
N LYS A 46 -10.98 -4.65 -13.87
CA LYS A 46 -12.12 -5.19 -13.11
C LYS A 46 -12.71 -6.44 -13.76
N ASP A 47 -12.74 -6.46 -15.10
CA ASP A 47 -13.40 -7.51 -15.89
C ASP A 47 -12.47 -8.68 -16.26
N GLY A 48 -11.26 -8.72 -15.70
CA GLY A 48 -10.30 -9.82 -15.89
C GLY A 48 -8.98 -9.40 -16.52
N PRO A 49 -8.18 -10.37 -16.94
CA PRO A 49 -6.91 -10.10 -17.60
C PRO A 49 -7.11 -9.73 -19.09
N PHE A 50 -6.31 -8.77 -19.54
CA PHE A 50 -6.20 -8.35 -20.92
C PHE A 50 -4.74 -8.41 -21.38
N PHE A 51 -4.52 -8.51 -22.68
CA PHE A 51 -3.20 -8.48 -23.30
C PHE A 51 -3.05 -7.24 -24.17
N LEU A 52 -1.83 -6.73 -24.28
CA LEU A 52 -1.56 -5.55 -25.10
C LEU A 52 -1.32 -5.93 -26.56
N SER A 53 -2.02 -5.24 -27.47
CA SER A 53 -1.63 -5.19 -28.88
C SER A 53 -0.39 -4.32 -29.08
N ARG A 54 0.13 -4.28 -30.31
CA ARG A 54 1.23 -3.36 -30.68
C ARG A 54 0.83 -1.89 -30.52
N GLU A 55 -0.42 -1.56 -30.75
CA GLU A 55 -1.00 -0.22 -30.68
C GLU A 55 -1.54 0.14 -29.28
N GLY A 56 -1.22 -0.65 -28.24
CA GLY A 56 -1.70 -0.41 -26.87
C GLY A 56 -3.16 -0.75 -26.61
N ARG A 57 -3.86 -1.45 -27.53
CA ARG A 57 -5.24 -1.88 -27.31
C ARG A 57 -5.29 -3.06 -26.34
N LEU A 58 -6.33 -3.07 -25.50
CA LEU A 58 -6.61 -4.16 -24.57
C LEU A 58 -7.35 -5.29 -25.28
N LEU A 59 -6.75 -6.46 -25.37
CA LEU A 59 -7.29 -7.65 -26.03
C LEU A 59 -7.67 -8.71 -24.99
N PRO A 60 -8.82 -9.37 -25.08
CA PRO A 60 -9.23 -10.42 -24.14
C PRO A 60 -8.42 -11.72 -24.30
N ARG A 61 -7.65 -11.84 -25.41
CA ARG A 61 -6.77 -12.97 -25.70
C ARG A 61 -5.42 -12.46 -26.21
N PRO A 62 -4.34 -13.24 -26.03
CA PRO A 62 -3.05 -12.88 -26.61
C PRO A 62 -3.15 -12.69 -28.14
N PRO A 63 -2.44 -11.70 -28.72
CA PRO A 63 -2.34 -11.58 -30.17
C PRO A 63 -1.65 -12.82 -30.78
N ALA A 64 -1.90 -13.09 -32.08
CA ALA A 64 -1.36 -14.27 -32.76
C ALA A 64 0.19 -14.34 -32.70
N PHE A 65 0.87 -13.20 -32.80
CA PHE A 65 2.34 -13.07 -32.73
C PHE A 65 2.73 -12.07 -31.65
N PRO A 66 2.64 -12.44 -30.35
CA PRO A 66 2.95 -11.53 -29.27
C PRO A 66 4.46 -11.35 -29.11
N GLU A 67 4.91 -10.13 -28.85
CA GLU A 67 6.22 -9.94 -28.22
C GLU A 67 6.16 -10.46 -26.79
N ARG A 68 7.25 -11.09 -26.36
CA ARG A 68 7.32 -11.82 -25.09
C ARG A 68 8.40 -11.21 -24.23
N ALA A 69 8.13 -11.09 -22.94
CA ALA A 69 9.10 -10.59 -21.99
C ALA A 69 10.34 -11.50 -21.93
N LEU A 70 11.51 -10.94 -22.16
CA LEU A 70 12.79 -11.62 -22.07
C LEU A 70 13.36 -11.53 -20.66
N ARG A 71 14.32 -12.41 -20.35
CA ARG A 71 15.00 -12.46 -19.04
C ARG A 71 15.72 -11.15 -18.72
N GLU A 72 16.46 -10.64 -19.68
CA GLU A 72 17.24 -9.41 -19.56
C GLU A 72 16.34 -8.20 -19.27
N GLU A 73 15.17 -8.16 -19.89
CA GLU A 73 14.18 -7.11 -19.66
C GLU A 73 13.60 -7.16 -18.25
N LEU A 74 13.24 -8.35 -17.74
CA LEU A 74 12.76 -8.50 -16.36
C LEU A 74 13.85 -8.14 -15.35
N LEU A 75 15.10 -8.48 -15.59
CA LEU A 75 16.23 -8.10 -14.74
C LEU A 75 16.46 -6.59 -14.74
N GLU A 76 16.40 -5.95 -15.90
CA GLU A 76 16.56 -4.50 -16.01
C GLU A 76 15.43 -3.75 -15.29
N ILE A 77 14.18 -4.21 -15.45
CA ILE A 77 13.03 -3.65 -14.74
C ILE A 77 13.21 -3.83 -13.23
N LEU A 78 13.65 -5.00 -12.77
CA LEU A 78 13.89 -5.25 -11.35
C LEU A 78 15.00 -4.34 -10.79
N LYS A 79 16.08 -4.11 -11.55
CA LYS A 79 17.13 -3.14 -11.16
C LYS A 79 16.55 -1.73 -10.99
N LYS A 80 15.71 -1.26 -11.92
CA LYS A 80 15.05 0.04 -11.80
C LYS A 80 14.13 0.11 -10.58
N VAL A 81 13.35 -0.94 -10.32
CA VAL A 81 12.49 -1.07 -9.14
C VAL A 81 13.29 -0.92 -7.85
N CYS A 82 14.48 -1.49 -7.79
CA CYS A 82 15.38 -1.45 -6.63
C CYS A 82 16.36 -0.25 -6.65
N GLY A 83 16.13 0.76 -7.47
CA GLY A 83 17.02 1.93 -7.57
C GLY A 83 18.48 1.54 -7.92
N TYR A 84 18.66 0.50 -8.73
CA TYR A 84 19.94 -0.10 -9.12
C TYR A 84 20.78 -0.69 -7.97
N SER A 85 20.17 -0.86 -6.77
CA SER A 85 20.81 -1.50 -5.62
C SER A 85 20.04 -2.72 -5.14
N LEU A 86 20.21 -3.86 -5.82
CA LEU A 86 19.56 -5.12 -5.45
C LEU A 86 19.94 -5.59 -4.04
N GLN A 87 21.14 -5.26 -3.56
CA GLN A 87 21.59 -5.65 -2.22
C GLN A 87 20.79 -4.95 -1.11
N SER A 88 20.47 -3.67 -1.28
CA SER A 88 19.70 -2.92 -0.28
C SER A 88 18.24 -3.37 -0.20
N CYS A 89 17.73 -4.03 -1.24
CA CYS A 89 16.35 -4.50 -1.33
C CYS A 89 16.18 -6.00 -1.01
N GLN A 90 17.24 -6.68 -0.54
CA GLN A 90 17.21 -8.14 -0.36
C GLN A 90 16.13 -8.63 0.61
N GLN A 91 15.86 -7.86 1.67
CA GLN A 91 14.84 -8.24 2.65
C GLN A 91 13.43 -8.24 2.03
N GLU A 92 13.11 -7.20 1.26
CA GLU A 92 11.84 -7.09 0.56
C GLU A 92 11.72 -8.11 -0.56
N LEU A 93 12.80 -8.31 -1.32
CA LEU A 93 12.84 -9.33 -2.38
C LEU A 93 12.64 -10.74 -1.82
N ALA A 94 13.18 -11.04 -0.65
CA ALA A 94 12.97 -12.30 0.05
C ALA A 94 11.51 -12.48 0.52
N GLN A 95 10.79 -11.38 0.78
CA GLN A 95 9.36 -11.39 1.08
C GLN A 95 8.49 -11.48 -0.19
N GLY A 96 9.10 -11.44 -1.38
CA GLY A 96 8.43 -11.57 -2.66
C GLY A 96 7.77 -10.28 -3.17
N TYR A 97 8.07 -9.12 -2.61
CA TYR A 97 7.55 -7.86 -3.10
C TYR A 97 8.46 -6.66 -2.80
N TYR A 98 8.22 -5.56 -3.51
CA TYR A 98 8.83 -4.26 -3.27
C TYR A 98 7.75 -3.17 -3.39
N THR A 99 7.82 -2.14 -2.52
CA THR A 99 6.89 -1.01 -2.58
C THR A 99 7.59 0.18 -3.24
N LEU A 100 7.00 0.66 -4.34
CA LEU A 100 7.45 1.83 -5.08
C LEU A 100 6.86 3.12 -4.52
N PRO A 101 7.47 4.28 -4.85
CA PRO A 101 6.87 5.59 -4.63
C PRO A 101 5.41 5.64 -5.11
N GLY A 102 4.54 6.31 -4.36
CA GLY A 102 3.11 6.32 -4.63
C GLY A 102 2.34 5.09 -4.12
N GLY A 103 3.01 4.19 -3.36
CA GLY A 103 2.38 3.00 -2.76
C GLY A 103 2.12 1.86 -3.73
N HIS A 104 2.62 1.96 -4.95
CA HIS A 104 2.55 0.85 -5.90
C HIS A 104 3.35 -0.33 -5.38
N ARG A 105 2.83 -1.53 -5.54
CA ARG A 105 3.49 -2.75 -5.07
C ARG A 105 3.90 -3.63 -6.24
N VAL A 106 5.16 -4.00 -6.29
CA VAL A 106 5.68 -4.95 -7.27
C VAL A 106 5.82 -6.30 -6.60
N GLY A 107 4.93 -7.23 -6.92
CA GLY A 107 5.06 -8.64 -6.54
C GLY A 107 6.12 -9.29 -7.43
N ILE A 108 7.01 -10.06 -6.82
CA ILE A 108 8.18 -10.64 -7.48
C ILE A 108 8.18 -12.15 -7.24
N ALA A 109 8.19 -12.93 -8.31
CA ALA A 109 8.32 -14.37 -8.23
C ALA A 109 9.43 -14.85 -9.17
N GLY A 110 10.15 -15.88 -8.75
CA GLY A 110 11.25 -16.40 -9.54
C GLY A 110 11.98 -17.53 -8.84
N THR A 111 13.21 -17.79 -9.28
CA THR A 111 14.09 -18.76 -8.67
C THR A 111 14.77 -18.14 -7.46
N VAL A 112 14.73 -18.81 -6.34
CA VAL A 112 15.29 -18.33 -5.07
C VAL A 112 16.33 -19.30 -4.53
N SER A 113 17.27 -18.79 -3.72
CA SER A 113 18.03 -19.62 -2.78
C SER A 113 17.27 -19.67 -1.45
N ALA A 114 17.16 -20.84 -0.88
CA ALA A 114 16.53 -21.03 0.42
C ALA A 114 17.39 -21.90 1.31
N GLU A 115 17.49 -21.54 2.58
CA GLU A 115 18.17 -22.33 3.61
C GLU A 115 17.26 -22.47 4.83
N LYS A 116 17.13 -23.69 5.36
CA LYS A 116 16.29 -24.01 6.53
C LYS A 116 14.85 -23.46 6.42
N GLY A 117 14.28 -23.50 5.19
CA GLY A 117 12.92 -23.03 4.94
C GLY A 117 12.76 -21.51 4.82
N ARG A 118 13.85 -20.75 4.85
CA ARG A 118 13.83 -19.29 4.64
C ARG A 118 14.43 -18.94 3.29
N VAL A 119 13.76 -18.04 2.57
CA VAL A 119 14.28 -17.47 1.32
C VAL A 119 15.39 -16.48 1.66
N ASN A 120 16.59 -16.72 1.12
CA ASN A 120 17.76 -15.89 1.37
C ASN A 120 17.97 -14.85 0.27
N ALA A 121 17.77 -15.25 -0.99
CA ALA A 121 17.94 -14.35 -2.13
C ALA A 121 17.10 -14.77 -3.33
N LEU A 122 16.66 -13.79 -4.11
CA LEU A 122 16.10 -14.00 -5.43
C LEU A 122 17.25 -14.06 -6.45
N TRP A 123 17.38 -15.19 -7.15
CA TRP A 123 18.40 -15.35 -8.18
C TRP A 123 17.94 -14.82 -9.53
N GLN A 124 16.68 -15.10 -9.87
CA GLN A 124 16.17 -14.81 -11.19
C GLN A 124 14.68 -14.51 -11.13
N PRO A 125 14.26 -13.29 -11.53
CA PRO A 125 12.85 -12.98 -11.64
C PRO A 125 12.24 -13.73 -12.83
N MET A 126 11.12 -14.38 -12.60
CA MET A 126 10.29 -15.01 -13.63
C MET A 126 8.95 -14.30 -13.81
N CYS A 127 8.54 -13.55 -12.81
CA CYS A 127 7.30 -12.77 -12.84
C CYS A 127 7.49 -11.47 -12.05
N LEU A 128 7.03 -10.36 -12.63
CA LEU A 128 6.88 -9.08 -11.97
C LEU A 128 5.42 -8.63 -12.11
N ASN A 129 4.75 -8.38 -11.00
CA ASN A 129 3.36 -7.93 -10.95
C ASN A 129 3.26 -6.55 -10.32
N PHE A 130 3.13 -5.51 -11.12
CA PHE A 130 2.95 -4.14 -10.68
C PHE A 130 1.48 -3.93 -10.31
N ARG A 131 1.19 -3.80 -9.02
CA ARG A 131 -0.14 -3.44 -8.51
C ARG A 131 -0.21 -1.93 -8.35
N ILE A 132 -1.17 -1.32 -9.03
CA ILE A 132 -1.34 0.13 -9.06
C ILE A 132 -2.08 0.54 -7.80
N ALA A 133 -1.39 1.25 -6.90
CA ALA A 133 -2.05 1.91 -5.78
C ALA A 133 -2.83 3.11 -6.29
N ARG A 134 -4.00 3.35 -5.73
CA ARG A 134 -4.84 4.51 -6.07
C ARG A 134 -5.23 5.25 -4.81
N GLN A 135 -5.17 6.55 -4.90
CA GLN A 135 -5.79 7.39 -3.92
C GLN A 135 -7.24 7.65 -4.34
N LEU A 136 -8.16 7.51 -3.40
CA LEU A 136 -9.58 7.76 -3.60
C LEU A 136 -10.05 8.86 -2.63
N PRO A 137 -9.85 10.15 -2.98
CA PRO A 137 -10.35 11.25 -2.19
C PRO A 137 -11.87 11.16 -2.04
N GLY A 138 -12.38 11.38 -0.82
CA GLY A 138 -13.81 11.25 -0.52
C GLY A 138 -14.25 9.84 -0.12
N ALA A 139 -13.34 8.84 -0.08
CA ALA A 139 -13.68 7.47 0.35
C ALA A 139 -14.24 7.39 1.77
N ALA A 140 -13.85 8.32 2.66
CA ALA A 140 -14.37 8.39 4.02
C ALA A 140 -15.76 9.02 4.13
N GLY A 141 -16.34 9.55 3.04
CA GLY A 141 -17.69 10.13 3.02
C GLY A 141 -17.88 11.20 4.09
N ASP A 142 -18.92 11.09 4.89
CA ASP A 142 -19.26 11.97 6.01
C ASP A 142 -18.68 11.52 7.37
N LEU A 143 -17.83 10.50 7.36
CA LEU A 143 -17.24 9.93 8.57
C LEU A 143 -16.43 10.94 9.40
N PRO A 144 -15.58 11.81 8.82
CA PRO A 144 -14.86 12.82 9.59
C PRO A 144 -15.78 13.69 10.44
N GLN A 145 -16.88 14.19 9.87
CA GLN A 145 -17.86 15.03 10.55
C GLN A 145 -18.62 14.28 11.65
N LYS A 146 -18.96 13.02 11.41
CA LYS A 146 -19.64 12.17 12.40
C LYS A 146 -18.76 11.82 13.59
N LEU A 147 -17.47 11.63 13.37
CA LEU A 147 -16.53 11.26 14.41
C LEU A 147 -16.09 12.48 15.25
N TYR A 148 -16.03 13.66 14.65
CA TYR A 148 -15.55 14.86 15.32
C TYR A 148 -16.68 15.51 16.13
N SER A 149 -16.58 15.45 17.46
CA SER A 149 -17.56 16.05 18.37
C SER A 149 -16.86 16.78 19.50
N GLY A 150 -17.30 18.02 19.77
CA GLY A 150 -16.78 18.81 20.88
C GLY A 150 -15.25 19.04 20.87
N GLY A 151 -14.64 19.11 19.68
CA GLY A 151 -13.19 19.30 19.55
C GLY A 151 -12.36 18.02 19.71
N LYS A 152 -13.00 16.87 19.85
CA LYS A 152 -12.33 15.56 20.04
C LYS A 152 -12.79 14.54 19.01
N ILE A 153 -11.95 13.56 18.77
CA ILE A 153 -12.22 12.39 17.97
C ILE A 153 -12.11 11.14 18.87
N PRO A 154 -13.00 10.15 18.75
CA PRO A 154 -12.85 8.89 19.47
C PRO A 154 -11.78 8.00 18.82
N SER A 155 -11.29 7.01 19.55
CA SER A 155 -10.57 5.91 18.93
C SER A 155 -11.51 5.13 18.01
N VAL A 156 -11.01 4.79 16.80
CA VAL A 156 -11.81 4.13 15.75
C VAL A 156 -11.08 2.91 15.21
N LEU A 157 -11.76 1.78 15.20
CA LEU A 157 -11.29 0.56 14.56
C LEU A 157 -12.14 0.29 13.30
N ILE A 158 -11.52 0.38 12.12
CA ILE A 158 -12.15 0.07 10.84
C ILE A 158 -11.91 -1.41 10.53
N ALA A 159 -12.96 -2.21 10.60
CA ALA A 159 -12.88 -3.64 10.42
C ALA A 159 -13.56 -4.12 9.13
N GLY A 160 -13.06 -5.20 8.55
CA GLY A 160 -13.63 -5.81 7.34
C GLY A 160 -12.73 -6.89 6.73
N VAL A 161 -13.26 -7.59 5.73
CA VAL A 161 -12.52 -8.61 4.99
C VAL A 161 -11.33 -8.03 4.20
N PRO A 162 -10.36 -8.84 3.79
CA PRO A 162 -9.30 -8.38 2.88
C PRO A 162 -9.87 -7.69 1.64
N SER A 163 -9.17 -6.64 1.16
CA SER A 163 -9.54 -5.86 -0.03
C SER A 163 -10.92 -5.16 0.03
N SER A 164 -11.52 -4.99 1.22
CA SER A 164 -12.80 -4.27 1.40
C SER A 164 -12.66 -2.73 1.39
N GLY A 165 -11.45 -2.19 1.23
CA GLY A 165 -11.20 -0.75 1.18
C GLY A 165 -10.87 -0.09 2.53
N LYS A 166 -10.60 -0.86 3.60
CA LYS A 166 -10.27 -0.33 4.94
C LYS A 166 -9.13 0.68 4.93
N THR A 167 -7.99 0.31 4.33
CA THR A 167 -6.81 1.18 4.22
C THR A 167 -7.11 2.43 3.40
N THR A 168 -7.93 2.30 2.35
CA THR A 168 -8.37 3.43 1.51
C THR A 168 -9.22 4.41 2.31
N LEU A 169 -10.16 3.90 3.10
CA LEU A 169 -11.01 4.69 3.98
C LEU A 169 -10.18 5.35 5.09
N LEU A 170 -9.30 4.61 5.75
CA LEU A 170 -8.42 5.14 6.79
C LEU A 170 -7.52 6.26 6.24
N ARG A 171 -6.93 6.07 5.07
CA ARG A 171 -6.07 7.07 4.42
C ARG A 171 -6.82 8.38 4.14
N ASP A 172 -8.02 8.30 3.57
CA ASP A 172 -8.81 9.49 3.28
C ASP A 172 -9.32 10.15 4.56
N LEU A 173 -9.64 9.39 5.60
CA LEU A 173 -9.98 9.91 6.92
C LEU A 173 -8.82 10.69 7.52
N ILE A 174 -7.60 10.13 7.55
CA ILE A 174 -6.38 10.81 8.00
C ILE A 174 -6.20 12.12 7.23
N ARG A 175 -6.20 12.06 5.91
CA ARG A 175 -6.02 13.24 5.04
C ARG A 175 -6.99 14.36 5.39
N ARG A 176 -8.28 14.06 5.49
CA ARG A 176 -9.33 15.05 5.72
C ARG A 176 -9.29 15.65 7.13
N LEU A 177 -8.95 14.86 8.14
CA LEU A 177 -8.74 15.35 9.50
C LEU A 177 -7.50 16.25 9.57
N SER A 178 -6.42 15.86 8.90
CA SER A 178 -5.19 16.65 8.79
C SER A 178 -5.41 17.97 8.01
N MET A 179 -6.29 17.97 7.00
CA MET A 179 -6.67 19.18 6.25
C MET A 179 -7.62 20.12 7.00
N GLY A 180 -8.14 19.71 8.14
CA GLY A 180 -9.04 20.55 8.94
C GLY A 180 -10.48 20.62 8.45
N GLU A 181 -10.96 19.64 7.67
CA GLU A 181 -12.35 19.61 7.19
C GLU A 181 -13.39 19.55 8.32
N THR A 182 -12.97 19.26 9.55
CA THR A 182 -13.81 19.25 10.75
C THR A 182 -13.76 20.54 11.55
N GLY A 183 -13.13 21.59 11.03
CA GLY A 183 -13.03 22.92 11.65
C GLY A 183 -11.64 23.31 12.13
N ARG A 184 -10.76 22.32 12.45
CA ARG A 184 -9.34 22.55 12.72
C ARG A 184 -8.48 21.42 12.15
N CYS A 185 -7.25 21.71 11.78
CA CYS A 185 -6.26 20.72 11.43
C CYS A 185 -5.87 19.91 12.68
N LEU A 186 -5.84 18.58 12.56
CA LEU A 186 -5.35 17.70 13.61
C LEU A 186 -3.94 17.24 13.25
N GLN A 187 -3.04 17.28 14.24
CA GLN A 187 -1.71 16.69 14.12
C GLN A 187 -1.85 15.18 14.21
N ILE A 188 -1.51 14.47 13.15
CA ILE A 188 -1.68 13.02 13.08
C ILE A 188 -0.31 12.36 12.94
N ALA A 189 0.01 11.42 13.80
CA ALA A 189 1.16 10.55 13.61
C ALA A 189 0.70 9.22 13.02
N ALA A 190 1.10 8.94 11.78
CA ALA A 190 0.77 7.72 11.06
C ALA A 190 1.94 6.75 11.06
N VAL A 191 1.78 5.57 11.67
CA VAL A 191 2.78 4.50 11.67
C VAL A 191 2.48 3.53 10.56
N ASP A 192 3.36 3.49 9.57
CA ASP A 192 3.21 2.74 8.32
C ASP A 192 4.35 1.73 8.15
N GLU A 193 4.20 0.57 8.77
CA GLU A 193 5.24 -0.47 8.77
C GLU A 193 5.49 -1.05 7.37
N ARG A 194 4.43 -1.16 6.56
CA ARG A 194 4.48 -1.84 5.24
C ARG A 194 4.41 -0.90 4.05
N GLY A 195 4.34 0.41 4.25
CA GLY A 195 4.17 1.40 3.19
C GLY A 195 2.77 1.38 2.55
N GLU A 196 1.75 0.94 3.30
CA GLU A 196 0.37 0.85 2.78
C GLU A 196 -0.44 2.14 3.00
N LEU A 197 -0.10 2.95 4.01
CA LEU A 197 -0.74 4.25 4.24
C LEU A 197 -0.12 5.36 3.39
N GLY A 198 1.16 5.61 3.58
CA GLY A 198 1.86 6.72 2.94
C GLY A 198 2.44 6.40 1.57
N GLY A 199 2.49 5.12 1.19
CA GLY A 199 2.86 4.72 -0.16
C GLY A 199 4.35 4.83 -0.49
N GLY A 200 5.25 4.54 0.45
CA GLY A 200 6.68 4.45 0.17
C GLY A 200 7.55 5.19 1.18
N ARG A 201 8.87 4.95 1.09
CA ARG A 201 9.86 5.47 2.06
C ARG A 201 10.38 6.87 1.72
N GLU A 202 10.17 7.35 0.49
CA GLU A 202 10.68 8.66 0.06
C GLU A 202 9.64 9.75 0.31
N GLN A 203 10.03 10.79 1.05
CA GLN A 203 9.18 11.94 1.31
C GLN A 203 8.83 12.67 0.01
N GLY A 204 7.55 13.05 -0.12
CA GLY A 204 7.06 13.82 -1.26
C GLY A 204 6.62 13.02 -2.49
N THR A 205 6.84 11.68 -2.50
CA THR A 205 6.40 10.79 -3.60
C THR A 205 5.28 9.85 -3.19
N GLY A 206 4.82 9.94 -1.95
CA GLY A 206 3.81 9.07 -1.36
C GLY A 206 2.37 9.48 -1.68
N LEU A 207 1.45 8.72 -1.09
CA LEU A 207 0.03 9.04 -1.09
C LEU A 207 -0.22 10.23 -0.13
N ASP A 208 -1.13 11.12 -0.52
CA ASP A 208 -1.45 12.31 0.26
C ASP A 208 -2.21 11.95 1.55
N LEU A 209 -1.57 12.19 2.68
CA LEU A 209 -2.14 12.04 4.03
C LEU A 209 -2.53 13.38 4.66
N GLY A 210 -2.39 14.47 3.92
CA GLY A 210 -2.66 15.83 4.37
C GLY A 210 -1.49 16.52 5.08
N PRO A 211 -1.56 17.86 5.22
CA PRO A 211 -0.42 18.69 5.59
C PRO A 211 0.03 18.59 7.06
N CYS A 212 -0.82 18.07 7.95
CA CYS A 212 -0.54 17.91 9.40
C CYS A 212 -0.36 16.45 9.78
N THR A 213 0.15 15.60 8.86
CA THR A 213 0.42 14.18 9.13
C THR A 213 1.90 13.90 9.10
N ASP A 214 2.44 13.44 10.22
CA ASP A 214 3.79 12.92 10.34
C ASP A 214 3.78 11.43 10.07
N LEU A 215 4.57 10.99 9.08
CA LEU A 215 4.63 9.59 8.64
C LEU A 215 5.88 8.89 9.19
N LEU A 216 5.67 7.85 10.00
CA LEU A 216 6.72 6.94 10.48
C LEU A 216 6.73 5.70 9.58
N SER A 217 7.51 5.75 8.48
CA SER A 217 7.55 4.68 7.48
C SER A 217 8.59 3.61 7.82
N GLY A 218 8.19 2.33 7.76
CA GLY A 218 9.06 1.18 8.02
C GLY A 218 9.37 0.92 9.49
N TYR A 219 8.78 1.66 10.42
CA TYR A 219 8.89 1.37 11.84
C TYR A 219 7.97 0.19 12.22
N PRO A 220 8.44 -0.77 13.05
CA PRO A 220 7.54 -1.68 13.73
C PRO A 220 6.47 -0.91 14.47
N LYS A 221 5.19 -1.30 14.36
CA LYS A 221 4.05 -0.49 14.84
C LYS A 221 4.18 -0.06 16.29
N GLY A 222 4.51 -0.99 17.21
CA GLY A 222 4.67 -0.67 18.62
C GLY A 222 5.74 0.40 18.88
N ALA A 223 6.93 0.20 18.31
CA ALA A 223 8.04 1.14 18.47
C ALA A 223 7.72 2.50 17.81
N GLY A 224 7.09 2.50 16.64
CA GLY A 224 6.67 3.71 15.95
C GLY A 224 5.67 4.53 16.77
N MET A 225 4.69 3.88 17.40
CA MET A 225 3.72 4.55 18.26
C MET A 225 4.34 5.16 19.52
N GLU A 226 5.24 4.44 20.19
CA GLU A 226 5.95 4.96 21.35
C GLU A 226 6.81 6.19 20.99
N ILE A 227 7.51 6.13 19.85
CA ILE A 227 8.29 7.25 19.33
C ILE A 227 7.37 8.43 19.02
N ALA A 228 6.26 8.22 18.30
CA ALA A 228 5.32 9.25 17.94
C ALA A 228 4.77 9.99 19.18
N LEU A 229 4.33 9.26 20.20
CA LEU A 229 3.81 9.84 21.43
C LEU A 229 4.86 10.66 22.17
N ARG A 230 6.09 10.17 22.23
CA ARG A 230 7.16 10.82 22.98
C ARG A 230 7.74 12.04 22.28
N THR A 231 7.71 12.09 20.94
CA THR A 231 8.46 13.08 20.16
C THR A 231 7.61 14.01 19.31
N LEU A 232 6.40 13.59 18.90
CA LEU A 232 5.58 14.33 17.92
C LEU A 232 4.33 14.99 18.55
N ALA A 233 3.97 14.62 19.80
CA ALA A 233 2.79 15.13 20.50
C ALA A 233 1.51 15.17 19.62
N PRO A 234 1.10 14.05 18.99
CA PRO A 234 0.00 14.05 18.05
C PRO A 234 -1.37 14.23 18.73
N ASP A 235 -2.32 14.88 18.04
CA ASP A 235 -3.73 14.86 18.43
C ASP A 235 -4.35 13.47 18.21
N VAL A 236 -3.83 12.71 17.23
CA VAL A 236 -4.35 11.39 16.82
C VAL A 236 -3.20 10.50 16.38
N LEU A 237 -3.21 9.25 16.82
CA LEU A 237 -2.37 8.18 16.25
C LEU A 237 -3.12 7.45 15.14
N ALA A 238 -2.42 7.04 14.10
CA ALA A 238 -2.99 6.21 13.06
C ALA A 238 -2.06 5.04 12.70
N CYS A 239 -2.63 3.87 12.43
CA CYS A 239 -1.88 2.74 11.86
C CYS A 239 -2.76 1.83 11.01
N ASP A 240 -2.16 1.18 10.03
CA ASP A 240 -2.86 0.14 9.29
C ASP A 240 -2.70 -1.21 9.98
N GLU A 241 -3.71 -2.04 9.83
CA GLU A 241 -3.80 -3.46 10.23
C GLU A 241 -3.21 -3.83 11.62
N ILE A 242 -4.05 -3.78 12.65
CA ILE A 242 -3.71 -4.33 13.96
C ILE A 242 -3.99 -5.83 13.97
N GLY A 243 -2.97 -6.66 14.21
CA GLY A 243 -3.10 -8.11 14.15
C GLY A 243 -2.47 -8.90 15.30
N GLY A 244 -1.45 -8.37 15.98
CA GLY A 244 -0.65 -9.09 16.95
C GLY A 244 -0.89 -8.68 18.41
N GLU A 245 -0.68 -9.62 19.36
CA GLU A 245 -0.79 -9.33 20.80
C GLU A 245 0.25 -8.29 21.28
N GLY A 246 1.46 -8.30 20.72
CA GLY A 246 2.49 -7.32 21.05
C GLY A 246 2.16 -5.90 20.55
N GLU A 247 1.43 -5.79 19.43
CA GLU A 247 0.97 -4.50 18.91
C GLU A 247 -0.11 -3.89 19.80
N ALA A 248 -1.04 -4.71 20.31
CA ALA A 248 -2.10 -4.26 21.21
C ALA A 248 -1.54 -3.69 22.53
N ALA A 249 -0.51 -4.29 23.09
CA ALA A 249 0.14 -3.80 24.31
C ALA A 249 0.79 -2.42 24.12
N ALA A 250 1.48 -2.20 22.99
CA ALA A 250 2.09 -0.91 22.66
C ALA A 250 1.03 0.18 22.40
N ILE A 251 -0.08 -0.20 21.76
CA ILE A 251 -1.21 0.70 21.51
C ILE A 251 -1.89 1.09 22.83
N LEU A 252 -2.02 0.16 23.79
CA LEU A 252 -2.57 0.46 25.12
C LEU A 252 -1.69 1.43 25.91
N SER A 253 -0.39 1.30 25.80
CA SER A 253 0.55 2.28 26.37
C SER A 253 0.29 3.68 25.82
N GLY A 254 0.00 3.78 24.53
CA GLY A 254 -0.41 5.03 23.86
C GLY A 254 -1.80 5.53 24.27
N ALA A 255 -2.77 4.64 24.38
CA ALA A 255 -4.12 4.97 24.84
C ALA A 255 -4.13 5.48 26.28
N GLY A 256 -3.21 4.98 27.12
CA GLY A 256 -2.96 5.51 28.48
C GLY A 256 -2.51 6.96 28.50
N ALA A 257 -1.96 7.49 27.42
CA ALA A 257 -1.64 8.90 27.20
C ALA A 257 -2.85 9.77 26.80
N GLY A 258 -4.03 9.17 26.58
CA GLY A 258 -5.26 9.88 26.20
C GLY A 258 -5.31 10.30 24.72
N VAL A 259 -4.39 9.82 23.86
CA VAL A 259 -4.37 10.10 22.43
C VAL A 259 -5.25 9.05 21.69
N PRO A 260 -6.27 9.47 20.95
CA PRO A 260 -7.12 8.56 20.19
C PRO A 260 -6.37 7.85 19.06
N LEU A 261 -6.80 6.63 18.76
CA LEU A 261 -6.22 5.78 17.73
C LEU A 261 -7.19 5.57 16.57
N LEU A 262 -6.72 5.77 15.35
CA LEU A 262 -7.38 5.33 14.12
C LEU A 262 -6.65 4.11 13.56
N ALA A 263 -7.33 2.97 13.47
CA ALA A 263 -6.69 1.76 13.00
C ALA A 263 -7.60 0.88 12.15
N THR A 264 -7.00 -0.06 11.40
CA THR A 264 -7.75 -1.10 10.70
C THR A 264 -7.50 -2.48 11.31
N ALA A 265 -8.46 -3.39 11.11
CA ALA A 265 -8.29 -4.78 11.45
C ALA A 265 -9.02 -5.69 10.43
N HIS A 266 -8.49 -6.91 10.26
CA HIS A 266 -9.20 -7.93 9.50
C HIS A 266 -10.27 -8.59 10.36
N GLY A 267 -11.46 -8.78 9.79
CA GLY A 267 -12.54 -9.53 10.44
C GLY A 267 -13.81 -9.46 9.61
N GLU A 268 -14.56 -10.55 9.60
CA GLU A 268 -15.81 -10.66 8.85
C GLU A 268 -17.01 -10.11 9.63
N THR A 269 -16.95 -10.19 10.96
CA THR A 269 -18.05 -9.76 11.84
C THR A 269 -17.52 -9.03 13.07
N CYS A 270 -18.32 -8.11 13.63
CA CYS A 270 -18.01 -7.44 14.89
C CYS A 270 -17.74 -8.46 16.02
N ARG A 271 -18.50 -9.56 16.08
CA ARG A 271 -18.31 -10.62 17.08
C ARG A 271 -16.91 -11.22 16.98
N GLN A 272 -16.43 -11.51 15.77
CA GLN A 272 -15.09 -12.06 15.53
C GLN A 272 -13.99 -11.08 15.97
N ILE A 273 -14.16 -9.79 15.73
CA ILE A 273 -13.25 -8.74 16.17
C ILE A 273 -13.21 -8.65 17.69
N MET A 274 -14.37 -8.57 18.32
CA MET A 274 -14.51 -8.48 19.79
C MET A 274 -14.02 -9.74 20.51
N SER A 275 -14.03 -10.90 19.87
CA SER A 275 -13.53 -12.14 20.47
C SER A 275 -12.00 -12.27 20.45
N ARG A 276 -11.27 -11.42 19.69
CA ARG A 276 -9.81 -11.46 19.64
C ARG A 276 -9.20 -10.93 20.92
N PRO A 277 -8.40 -11.75 21.66
CA PRO A 277 -7.76 -11.28 22.91
C PRO A 277 -6.91 -10.04 22.71
N ALA A 278 -6.18 -9.96 21.58
CA ALA A 278 -5.34 -8.83 21.23
C ALA A 278 -6.09 -7.50 21.05
N LEU A 279 -7.36 -7.52 20.66
CA LEU A 279 -8.17 -6.31 20.42
C LEU A 279 -9.06 -5.92 21.60
N ARG A 280 -9.36 -6.85 22.51
CA ARG A 280 -10.20 -6.60 23.69
C ARG A 280 -9.78 -5.36 24.50
N PRO A 281 -8.51 -5.20 24.84
CA PRO A 281 -8.07 -4.04 25.60
C PRO A 281 -8.33 -2.71 24.89
N LEU A 282 -8.33 -2.70 23.54
CA LEU A 282 -8.57 -1.51 22.72
C LEU A 282 -10.06 -1.15 22.62
N LEU A 283 -10.94 -2.11 22.89
CA LEU A 283 -12.40 -1.96 22.79
C LEU A 283 -13.06 -1.61 24.13
N GLY A 284 -12.26 -1.45 25.20
CA GLY A 284 -12.78 -1.10 26.53
C GLY A 284 -13.59 -2.20 27.19
N ALA A 285 -13.34 -3.46 26.82
CA ALA A 285 -14.03 -4.63 27.34
C ALA A 285 -13.17 -5.43 28.32
#